data_6bae3e1a8978d3bc5ef99a102b2b828b
#
_entry.id   6bae3e1a8978d3bc5ef99a102b2b828b
#
_cell.length_a   1.000
_cell.length_b   1.000
_cell.length_c   1.000
_cell.angle_alpha   90.00
_cell.angle_beta   90.00
_cell.angle_gamma   90.00
#
_symmetry.space_group_name_H-M   'P 1'
#
loop_
_entity.id
_entity.type
_entity.pdbx_description
1 polymer ?
#
loop_
_entity_poly.entity_id
_entity_poly.type
_entity_poly.pdbx_seq_one_letter_code
_entity_poly.pdbx_strand_id
1 'polypeptide(L)'
;MKQLLIITPVKDSIDSTVGTMEAIVAARLDMSHRYVVFNDRSTPENTRRLHREAERLGVEVVDLADLTDHPSPNYLSVLRHVQRMALSEDAAIAIVESDVTVRPDTLQGLWDGVLAHPDCGIAASVTVDEDGRINYPYDYARKMQGDVVDCRKHCSFCCSLLTPALLKAYDFGKLDASKNWFDVTISHESLAAGLHNYLFLSLPVLHRPHASRPWKQLKYKNPLLYYWRKWTKGFDKI
;
A
#
# COMPACT_ATOMS: atom_id res chain seq x y z
N MET A 1 -3.29 15.73 -12.63
CA MET A 1 -2.81 14.34 -12.48
C MET A 1 -2.54 13.79 -13.87
N LYS A 2 -1.26 13.55 -14.20
CA LYS A 2 -0.84 13.19 -15.57
C LYS A 2 -0.50 11.71 -15.73
N GLN A 3 -0.06 11.07 -14.66
CA GLN A 3 0.37 9.67 -14.68
C GLN A 3 0.20 9.00 -13.32
N LEU A 4 0.33 7.68 -13.30
CA LEU A 4 0.25 6.84 -12.12
C LEU A 4 1.62 6.21 -11.83
N LEU A 5 2.18 6.50 -10.65
CA LEU A 5 3.35 5.79 -10.13
C LEU A 5 2.86 4.62 -9.26
N ILE A 6 2.95 3.41 -9.76
CA ILE A 6 2.59 2.20 -9.02
C ILE A 6 3.82 1.72 -8.26
N ILE A 7 3.67 1.38 -6.99
CA ILE A 7 4.77 0.88 -6.16
C ILE A 7 4.37 -0.38 -5.38
N THR A 8 5.33 -1.29 -5.24
CA THR A 8 5.21 -2.46 -4.36
C THR A 8 6.46 -2.55 -3.47
N PRO A 9 6.33 -2.24 -2.16
CA PRO A 9 7.40 -2.49 -1.21
C PRO A 9 7.51 -3.98 -0.89
N VAL A 10 8.72 -4.55 -0.89
CA VAL A 10 8.94 -5.96 -0.64
C VAL A 10 10.11 -6.22 0.31
N LYS A 11 9.95 -7.23 1.17
CA LYS A 11 11.02 -7.87 1.93
C LYS A 11 10.77 -9.36 2.03
N ASP A 12 11.62 -10.16 1.39
CA ASP A 12 11.67 -11.64 1.47
C ASP A 12 10.39 -12.42 1.11
N SER A 13 9.34 -11.77 0.65
CA SER A 13 8.04 -12.38 0.32
C SER A 13 7.92 -12.65 -1.18
N ILE A 14 8.91 -13.31 -1.80
CA ILE A 14 9.06 -13.33 -3.26
C ILE A 14 7.92 -14.06 -3.97
N ASP A 15 7.40 -15.16 -3.44
CA ASP A 15 6.32 -15.90 -4.11
C ASP A 15 5.05 -15.04 -4.23
N SER A 16 4.63 -14.39 -3.15
CA SER A 16 3.50 -13.48 -3.19
C SER A 16 3.78 -12.24 -4.05
N THR A 17 4.99 -11.69 -3.95
CA THR A 17 5.42 -10.52 -4.74
C THR A 17 5.35 -10.79 -6.24
N VAL A 18 5.78 -11.95 -6.71
CA VAL A 18 5.68 -12.33 -8.13
C VAL A 18 4.23 -12.34 -8.58
N GLY A 19 3.32 -12.95 -7.79
CA GLY A 19 1.89 -12.93 -8.09
C GLY A 19 1.30 -11.50 -8.12
N THR A 20 1.74 -10.62 -7.21
CA THR A 20 1.36 -9.20 -7.22
C THR A 20 1.87 -8.51 -8.49
N MET A 21 3.14 -8.71 -8.86
CA MET A 21 3.73 -8.13 -10.07
C MET A 21 3.01 -8.58 -11.33
N GLU A 22 2.74 -9.87 -11.47
CA GLU A 22 2.00 -10.43 -12.60
C GLU A 22 0.59 -9.85 -12.72
N ALA A 23 -0.12 -9.71 -11.60
CA ALA A 23 -1.45 -9.12 -11.57
C ALA A 23 -1.46 -7.64 -11.98
N ILE A 24 -0.45 -6.87 -11.54
CA ILE A 24 -0.32 -5.45 -11.90
C ILE A 24 0.05 -5.28 -13.37
N VAL A 25 0.99 -6.07 -13.88
CA VAL A 25 1.40 -6.04 -15.30
C VAL A 25 0.26 -6.45 -16.22
N ALA A 26 -0.61 -7.37 -15.79
CA ALA A 26 -1.80 -7.79 -16.53
C ALA A 26 -2.99 -6.82 -16.39
N ALA A 27 -2.88 -5.78 -15.56
CA ALA A 27 -3.96 -4.81 -15.38
C ALA A 27 -4.17 -3.97 -16.66
N ARG A 28 -5.44 -3.60 -16.91
CA ARG A 28 -5.82 -2.72 -18.02
C ARG A 28 -5.74 -1.27 -17.54
N LEU A 29 -4.79 -0.52 -18.07
CA LEU A 29 -4.51 0.85 -17.66
C LEU A 29 -4.47 1.75 -18.90
N ASP A 30 -5.39 2.71 -18.97
CA ASP A 30 -5.48 3.65 -20.10
C ASP A 30 -4.63 4.92 -19.86
N MET A 31 -4.21 5.15 -18.61
CA MET A 31 -3.32 6.28 -18.28
C MET A 31 -1.85 5.89 -18.42
N SER A 32 -0.99 6.90 -18.63
CA SER A 32 0.46 6.73 -18.50
C SER A 32 0.81 6.26 -17.10
N HIS A 33 1.63 5.23 -17.00
CA HIS A 33 2.03 4.69 -15.69
C HIS A 33 3.48 4.19 -15.70
N ARG A 34 4.04 4.10 -14.50
CA ARG A 34 5.33 3.49 -14.21
C ARG A 34 5.16 2.56 -13.02
N TYR A 35 5.73 1.37 -13.09
CA TYR A 35 5.67 0.41 -11.99
C TYR A 35 7.06 0.13 -11.43
N VAL A 36 7.23 0.31 -10.11
CA VAL A 36 8.50 0.16 -9.39
C VAL A 36 8.30 -0.74 -8.17
N VAL A 37 9.16 -1.73 -8.02
CA VAL A 37 9.25 -2.58 -6.83
C VAL A 37 10.41 -2.12 -5.96
N PHE A 38 10.15 -1.83 -4.69
CA PHE A 38 11.17 -1.40 -3.73
C PHE A 38 11.61 -2.57 -2.85
N ASN A 39 12.82 -3.08 -3.07
CA ASN A 39 13.39 -4.19 -2.33
C ASN A 39 14.06 -3.72 -1.03
N ASP A 40 13.43 -3.99 0.12
CA ASP A 40 13.95 -3.60 1.43
C ASP A 40 14.92 -4.63 2.00
N ARG A 41 16.09 -4.75 1.39
CA ARG A 41 17.18 -5.61 1.88
C ARG A 41 16.72 -7.06 2.09
N SER A 42 16.07 -7.64 1.10
CA SER A 42 15.79 -9.07 1.06
C SER A 42 17.08 -9.87 1.05
N THR A 43 17.00 -11.17 1.39
CA THR A 43 18.16 -12.06 1.31
C THR A 43 18.78 -12.04 -0.11
N PRO A 44 20.09 -12.32 -0.26
CA PRO A 44 20.72 -12.31 -1.59
C PRO A 44 20.05 -13.26 -2.59
N GLU A 45 19.51 -14.38 -2.14
CA GLU A 45 18.77 -15.32 -2.97
C GLU A 45 17.46 -14.71 -3.47
N ASN A 46 16.66 -14.15 -2.55
CA ASN A 46 15.39 -13.50 -2.85
C ASN A 46 15.59 -12.25 -3.73
N THR A 47 16.62 -11.45 -3.47
CA THR A 47 16.98 -10.30 -4.31
C THR A 47 17.27 -10.75 -5.75
N ARG A 48 18.12 -11.76 -5.95
CA ARG A 48 18.40 -12.28 -7.30
C ARG A 48 17.17 -12.82 -7.99
N ARG A 49 16.29 -13.50 -7.26
CA ARG A 49 15.02 -13.99 -7.82
C ARG A 49 14.11 -12.85 -8.19
N LEU A 50 13.97 -11.84 -7.32
CA LEU A 50 13.17 -10.65 -7.60
C LEU A 50 13.60 -9.95 -8.90
N HIS A 51 14.90 -9.71 -9.06
CA HIS A 51 15.43 -9.07 -10.27
C HIS A 51 15.13 -9.89 -11.53
N ARG A 52 15.32 -11.22 -11.50
CA ARG A 52 14.98 -12.08 -12.65
C ARG A 52 13.49 -12.00 -13.03
N GLU A 53 12.59 -12.05 -12.04
CA GLU A 53 11.16 -11.98 -12.29
C GLU A 53 10.75 -10.58 -12.77
N ALA A 54 11.34 -9.53 -12.21
CA ALA A 54 11.12 -8.17 -12.64
C ALA A 54 11.58 -7.95 -14.08
N GLU A 55 12.77 -8.44 -14.45
CA GLU A 55 13.26 -8.40 -15.84
C GLU A 55 12.30 -9.13 -16.80
N ARG A 56 11.84 -10.33 -16.43
CA ARG A 56 10.85 -11.10 -17.21
C ARG A 56 9.56 -10.32 -17.45
N LEU A 57 9.12 -9.54 -16.47
CA LEU A 57 7.87 -8.78 -16.49
C LEU A 57 8.04 -7.34 -17.00
N GLY A 58 9.24 -6.88 -17.24
CA GLY A 58 9.52 -5.50 -17.63
C GLY A 58 9.26 -4.49 -16.50
N VAL A 59 9.44 -4.90 -15.24
CA VAL A 59 9.19 -4.11 -14.04
C VAL A 59 10.50 -3.55 -13.49
N GLU A 60 10.50 -2.29 -13.06
CA GLU A 60 11.67 -1.66 -12.42
C GLU A 60 11.82 -2.16 -10.98
N VAL A 61 13.06 -2.42 -10.55
CA VAL A 61 13.40 -2.73 -9.16
C VAL A 61 14.37 -1.68 -8.63
N VAL A 62 14.08 -1.17 -7.44
CA VAL A 62 14.97 -0.29 -6.69
C VAL A 62 15.37 -1.01 -5.41
N ASP A 63 16.65 -1.31 -5.28
CA ASP A 63 17.21 -1.87 -4.05
C ASP A 63 17.44 -0.74 -3.03
N LEU A 64 16.77 -0.82 -1.89
CA LEU A 64 16.90 0.21 -0.85
C LEU A 64 18.30 0.24 -0.22
N ALA A 65 19.09 -0.81 -0.42
CA ALA A 65 20.51 -0.81 -0.04
C ALA A 65 21.32 0.27 -0.78
N ASP A 66 20.89 0.64 -1.99
CA ASP A 66 21.56 1.67 -2.79
C ASP A 66 21.10 3.10 -2.42
N LEU A 67 19.99 3.22 -1.69
CA LEU A 67 19.40 4.51 -1.30
C LEU A 67 19.67 4.90 0.15
N THR A 68 19.92 3.94 1.04
CA THR A 68 20.11 4.17 2.47
C THR A 68 20.90 3.05 3.14
N ASP A 69 21.75 3.40 4.08
CA ASP A 69 22.44 2.45 4.97
C ASP A 69 21.59 1.98 6.15
N HIS A 70 20.41 2.55 6.32
CA HIS A 70 19.53 2.21 7.43
C HIS A 70 19.06 0.75 7.32
N PRO A 71 19.09 -0.04 8.42
CA PRO A 71 18.60 -1.41 8.41
C PRO A 71 17.08 -1.45 8.19
N SER A 72 16.59 -2.56 7.60
CA SER A 72 15.15 -2.78 7.45
C SER A 72 14.45 -2.78 8.83
N PRO A 73 13.24 -2.22 8.95
CA PRO A 73 12.33 -1.82 7.87
C PRO A 73 12.53 -0.37 7.37
N ASN A 74 12.47 -0.17 6.06
CA ASN A 74 12.65 1.13 5.41
C ASN A 74 11.39 1.67 4.73
N TYR A 75 10.20 1.22 5.12
CA TYR A 75 8.95 1.62 4.48
C TYR A 75 8.72 3.15 4.48
N LEU A 76 9.11 3.83 5.58
CA LEU A 76 9.06 5.30 5.65
C LEU A 76 9.97 5.95 4.60
N SER A 77 11.15 5.39 4.37
CA SER A 77 12.08 5.88 3.35
C SER A 77 11.49 5.74 1.94
N VAL A 78 10.79 4.63 1.67
CA VAL A 78 10.03 4.44 0.42
C VAL A 78 8.97 5.52 0.27
N LEU A 79 8.11 5.72 1.28
CA LEU A 79 7.03 6.71 1.23
C LEU A 79 7.55 8.12 0.94
N ARG A 80 8.63 8.54 1.62
CA ARG A 80 9.28 9.83 1.40
C ARG A 80 9.90 9.94 0.02
N HIS A 81 10.52 8.87 -0.47
CA HIS A 81 11.14 8.84 -1.78
C HIS A 81 10.10 8.96 -2.90
N VAL A 82 9.04 8.14 -2.84
CA VAL A 82 8.00 8.12 -3.87
C VAL A 82 7.14 9.39 -3.86
N GLN A 83 6.96 10.05 -2.70
CA GLN A 83 6.30 11.36 -2.67
C GLN A 83 7.08 12.40 -3.47
N ARG A 84 8.42 12.47 -3.31
CA ARG A 84 9.26 13.40 -4.08
C ARG A 84 9.19 13.11 -5.58
N MET A 85 9.26 11.83 -5.97
CA MET A 85 9.11 11.41 -7.37
C MET A 85 7.75 11.85 -7.92
N ALA A 86 6.67 11.50 -7.25
CA ALA A 86 5.31 11.81 -7.71
C ALA A 86 5.05 13.32 -7.82
N LEU A 87 5.56 14.11 -6.88
CA LEU A 87 5.44 15.57 -6.93
C LEU A 87 6.21 16.18 -8.11
N SER A 88 7.40 15.67 -8.43
CA SER A 88 8.18 16.15 -9.58
C SER A 88 7.56 15.81 -10.93
N GLU A 89 6.78 14.72 -10.99
CA GLU A 89 6.16 14.19 -12.21
C GLU A 89 4.66 14.54 -12.33
N ASP A 90 4.08 15.28 -11.37
CA ASP A 90 2.64 15.53 -11.23
C ASP A 90 1.82 14.22 -11.29
N ALA A 91 2.35 13.17 -10.65
CA ALA A 91 1.80 11.83 -10.61
C ALA A 91 0.96 11.59 -9.34
N ALA A 92 -0.02 10.68 -9.44
CA ALA A 92 -0.57 9.99 -8.28
C ALA A 92 0.30 8.78 -7.92
N ILE A 93 0.22 8.32 -6.66
CA ILE A 93 0.90 7.11 -6.22
C ILE A 93 -0.13 6.01 -6.00
N ALA A 94 0.00 4.86 -6.66
CA ALA A 94 -0.71 3.65 -6.29
C ALA A 94 0.23 2.75 -5.48
N ILE A 95 -0.12 2.51 -4.22
CA ILE A 95 0.59 1.55 -3.37
C ILE A 95 -0.15 0.22 -3.45
N VAL A 96 0.56 -0.84 -3.82
CA VAL A 96 0.04 -2.22 -3.79
C VAL A 96 1.02 -3.07 -3.00
N GLU A 97 0.61 -3.61 -1.86
CA GLU A 97 1.45 -4.45 -1.01
C GLU A 97 1.77 -5.79 -1.70
N SER A 98 2.91 -6.39 -1.33
CA SER A 98 3.50 -7.59 -1.96
C SER A 98 2.72 -8.90 -1.75
N ASP A 99 1.59 -8.86 -1.05
CA ASP A 99 0.68 -9.98 -0.79
C ASP A 99 -0.75 -9.70 -1.28
N VAL A 100 -0.88 -8.74 -2.19
CA VAL A 100 -2.15 -8.31 -2.78
C VAL A 100 -2.20 -8.69 -4.25
N THR A 101 -3.30 -9.31 -4.67
CA THR A 101 -3.59 -9.57 -6.07
C THR A 101 -4.72 -8.65 -6.54
N VAL A 102 -4.40 -7.72 -7.43
CA VAL A 102 -5.38 -6.83 -8.04
C VAL A 102 -6.14 -7.55 -9.16
N ARG A 103 -7.37 -7.11 -9.42
CA ARG A 103 -8.13 -7.52 -10.61
C ARG A 103 -7.69 -6.67 -11.81
N PRO A 104 -7.94 -7.12 -13.06
CA PRO A 104 -7.55 -6.37 -14.27
C PRO A 104 -8.11 -4.94 -14.34
N ASP A 105 -9.22 -4.67 -13.67
CA ASP A 105 -9.94 -3.40 -13.65
C ASP A 105 -9.70 -2.56 -12.39
N THR A 106 -9.01 -3.08 -11.37
CA THR A 106 -8.91 -2.43 -10.05
C THR A 106 -8.22 -1.07 -10.12
N LEU A 107 -7.01 -1.02 -10.68
CA LEU A 107 -6.22 0.22 -10.69
C LEU A 107 -6.82 1.28 -11.60
N GLN A 108 -7.40 0.87 -12.75
CA GLN A 108 -8.16 1.77 -13.61
C GLN A 108 -9.39 2.30 -12.89
N GLY A 109 -10.16 1.45 -12.22
CA GLY A 109 -11.35 1.86 -11.48
C GLY A 109 -11.03 2.82 -10.32
N LEU A 110 -9.91 2.65 -9.62
CA LEU A 110 -9.45 3.61 -8.61
C LEU A 110 -9.07 4.96 -9.24
N TRP A 111 -8.39 4.93 -10.39
CA TRP A 111 -8.06 6.14 -11.14
C TRP A 111 -9.31 6.90 -11.60
N ASP A 112 -10.27 6.21 -12.19
CA ASP A 112 -11.54 6.78 -12.63
C ASP A 112 -12.33 7.33 -11.44
N GLY A 113 -12.30 6.61 -10.31
CA GLY A 113 -12.89 7.02 -9.06
C GLY A 113 -12.31 8.34 -8.53
N VAL A 114 -10.99 8.52 -8.60
CA VAL A 114 -10.34 9.79 -8.24
C VAL A 114 -10.78 10.92 -9.19
N LEU A 115 -10.90 10.64 -10.48
CA LEU A 115 -11.36 11.65 -11.44
C LEU A 115 -12.83 12.05 -11.20
N ALA A 116 -13.65 11.11 -10.73
CA ALA A 116 -15.05 11.37 -10.38
C ALA A 116 -15.24 12.12 -9.04
N HIS A 117 -14.20 12.14 -8.16
CA HIS A 117 -14.24 12.76 -6.85
C HIS A 117 -13.09 13.78 -6.71
N PRO A 118 -13.28 15.04 -7.14
CA PRO A 118 -12.21 16.06 -7.14
C PRO A 118 -11.63 16.40 -5.75
N ASP A 119 -12.35 16.08 -4.70
CA ASP A 119 -11.96 16.23 -3.29
C ASP A 119 -11.25 15.00 -2.73
N CYS A 120 -10.98 13.98 -3.56
CA CYS A 120 -10.34 12.75 -3.15
C CYS A 120 -8.89 12.98 -2.72
N GLY A 121 -8.55 12.55 -1.50
CA GLY A 121 -7.18 12.41 -1.02
C GLY A 121 -6.65 11.02 -1.24
N ILE A 122 -7.43 10.00 -0.83
CA ILE A 122 -7.09 8.58 -0.96
C ILE A 122 -8.26 7.82 -1.56
N ALA A 123 -8.01 7.04 -2.62
CA ALA A 123 -8.92 6.03 -3.14
C ALA A 123 -8.36 4.65 -2.83
N ALA A 124 -9.07 3.84 -2.06
CA ALA A 124 -8.61 2.53 -1.61
C ALA A 124 -9.55 1.41 -2.04
N SER A 125 -8.99 0.27 -2.41
CA SER A 125 -9.74 -0.97 -2.64
C SER A 125 -9.99 -1.70 -1.32
N VAL A 126 -11.18 -2.24 -1.13
CA VAL A 126 -11.44 -3.16 -0.03
C VAL A 126 -10.66 -4.46 -0.23
N THR A 127 -10.17 -5.05 0.85
CA THR A 127 -9.50 -6.35 0.80
C THR A 127 -10.46 -7.49 1.08
N VAL A 128 -10.28 -8.60 0.37
CA VAL A 128 -11.05 -9.84 0.55
C VAL A 128 -10.12 -11.05 0.65
N ASP A 129 -10.62 -12.10 1.30
CA ASP A 129 -10.01 -13.43 1.28
C ASP A 129 -10.37 -14.22 0.01
N GLU A 130 -9.94 -15.48 -0.06
CA GLU A 130 -10.21 -16.37 -1.20
C GLU A 130 -11.69 -16.73 -1.38
N ASP A 131 -12.49 -16.59 -0.32
CA ASP A 131 -13.94 -16.77 -0.36
C ASP A 131 -14.70 -15.49 -0.75
N GLY A 132 -13.98 -14.39 -1.03
CA GLY A 132 -14.55 -13.09 -1.34
C GLY A 132 -15.09 -12.32 -0.12
N ARG A 133 -14.78 -12.76 1.11
CA ARG A 133 -15.21 -12.09 2.34
C ARG A 133 -14.23 -10.99 2.70
N ILE A 134 -14.75 -9.82 3.07
CA ILE A 134 -13.92 -8.71 3.55
C ILE A 134 -13.07 -9.18 4.72
N ASN A 135 -11.75 -9.00 4.59
CA ASN A 135 -10.77 -9.40 5.59
C ASN A 135 -9.98 -8.21 6.15
N TYR A 136 -9.00 -8.50 7.01
CA TYR A 136 -8.08 -7.48 7.52
C TYR A 136 -7.35 -6.78 6.35
N PRO A 137 -7.20 -5.44 6.39
CA PRO A 137 -7.48 -4.52 7.51
C PRO A 137 -8.90 -3.91 7.53
N TYR A 138 -9.77 -4.29 6.59
CA TYR A 138 -11.08 -3.68 6.43
C TYR A 138 -12.24 -4.42 7.13
N ASP A 139 -11.96 -5.17 8.19
CA ASP A 139 -13.01 -5.85 8.98
C ASP A 139 -14.17 -4.92 9.39
N TYR A 140 -13.90 -3.64 9.57
CA TYR A 140 -14.89 -2.63 9.91
C TYR A 140 -15.86 -2.33 8.76
N ALA A 141 -15.49 -2.63 7.52
CA ALA A 141 -16.28 -2.37 6.32
C ALA A 141 -17.29 -3.50 6.00
N ARG A 142 -17.26 -4.63 6.71
CA ARG A 142 -18.13 -5.79 6.44
C ARG A 142 -19.63 -5.48 6.43
N LYS A 143 -20.07 -4.41 7.08
CA LYS A 143 -21.48 -3.99 7.14
C LYS A 143 -21.76 -2.76 6.27
N MET A 144 -20.76 -2.23 5.59
CA MET A 144 -20.94 -1.10 4.68
C MET A 144 -21.61 -1.57 3.39
N GLN A 145 -22.36 -0.68 2.76
CA GLN A 145 -23.10 -0.95 1.53
C GLN A 145 -22.80 0.13 0.49
N GLY A 146 -23.01 -0.20 -0.77
CA GLY A 146 -22.74 0.68 -1.91
C GLY A 146 -21.42 0.33 -2.59
N ASP A 147 -21.15 0.96 -3.72
CA ASP A 147 -19.94 0.72 -4.51
C ASP A 147 -18.73 1.48 -3.95
N VAL A 148 -18.98 2.68 -3.45
CA VAL A 148 -17.96 3.61 -2.90
C VAL A 148 -18.47 4.21 -1.59
N VAL A 149 -17.62 4.29 -0.59
CA VAL A 149 -17.96 4.82 0.73
C VAL A 149 -16.95 5.89 1.13
N ASP A 150 -17.43 7.05 1.62
CA ASP A 150 -16.58 8.06 2.29
C ASP A 150 -16.04 7.48 3.59
N CYS A 151 -14.74 7.21 3.61
CA CYS A 151 -14.06 6.53 4.70
C CYS A 151 -13.49 7.53 5.71
N ARG A 152 -14.20 7.69 6.84
CA ARG A 152 -13.77 8.55 7.95
C ARG A 152 -12.77 7.89 8.91
N LYS A 153 -12.45 6.61 8.71
CA LYS A 153 -11.49 5.89 9.56
C LYS A 153 -10.09 5.97 8.97
N HIS A 154 -9.65 4.93 8.28
CA HIS A 154 -8.38 4.89 7.59
C HIS A 154 -8.50 4.04 6.34
N CYS A 155 -7.74 4.38 5.32
CA CYS A 155 -7.53 3.58 4.14
C CYS A 155 -6.16 2.91 4.25
N SER A 156 -6.14 1.57 4.24
CA SER A 156 -4.89 0.83 4.29
C SER A 156 -4.17 0.88 2.94
N PHE A 157 -2.86 0.85 2.98
CA PHE A 157 -2.01 0.82 1.79
C PHE A 157 -1.89 -0.55 1.13
N CYS A 158 -2.73 -1.53 1.52
CA CYS A 158 -2.81 -2.82 0.79
C CYS A 158 -3.00 -2.62 -0.72
N CYS A 159 -3.98 -1.78 -1.10
CA CYS A 159 -4.14 -1.27 -2.47
C CYS A 159 -4.81 0.10 -2.40
N SER A 160 -4.04 1.16 -2.55
CA SER A 160 -4.54 2.53 -2.40
C SER A 160 -3.85 3.48 -3.37
N LEU A 161 -4.64 4.41 -3.93
CA LEU A 161 -4.17 5.51 -4.75
C LEU A 161 -4.19 6.80 -3.93
N LEU A 162 -3.04 7.46 -3.82
CA LEU A 162 -2.85 8.75 -3.16
C LEU A 162 -2.78 9.84 -4.23
N THR A 163 -3.64 10.86 -4.10
CA THR A 163 -3.76 11.92 -5.12
C THR A 163 -2.66 12.97 -4.99
N PRO A 164 -2.31 13.68 -6.06
CA PRO A 164 -1.41 14.83 -6.00
C PRO A 164 -1.90 15.93 -5.05
N ALA A 165 -3.23 16.06 -4.82
CA ALA A 165 -3.79 16.98 -3.85
C ALA A 165 -3.32 16.65 -2.44
N LEU A 166 -3.43 15.39 -2.03
CA LEU A 166 -2.91 14.90 -0.75
C LEU A 166 -1.39 15.05 -0.65
N LEU A 167 -0.66 14.64 -1.70
CA LEU A 167 0.80 14.69 -1.71
C LEU A 167 1.34 16.12 -1.56
N LYS A 168 0.62 17.13 -2.05
CA LYS A 168 0.92 18.56 -1.88
C LYS A 168 0.51 19.08 -0.50
N ALA A 169 -0.60 18.56 0.05
CA ALA A 169 -1.15 19.03 1.31
C ALA A 169 -0.37 18.53 2.53
N TYR A 170 0.19 17.33 2.48
CA TYR A 170 0.90 16.72 3.60
C TYR A 170 2.28 16.18 3.20
N ASP A 171 3.32 16.72 3.84
CA ASP A 171 4.71 16.30 3.65
C ASP A 171 5.01 15.02 4.47
N PHE A 172 5.34 13.93 3.80
CA PHE A 172 5.73 12.65 4.45
C PHE A 172 7.06 12.75 5.21
N GLY A 173 7.79 13.85 5.04
CA GLY A 173 8.92 14.20 5.91
C GLY A 173 8.52 14.36 7.38
N LYS A 174 7.26 14.74 7.66
CA LYS A 174 6.69 14.93 9.00
C LYS A 174 6.25 13.63 9.67
N LEU A 175 6.22 12.50 8.95
CA LEU A 175 5.86 11.20 9.52
C LEU A 175 6.85 10.80 10.61
N ASP A 176 6.34 10.38 11.76
CA ASP A 176 7.13 9.94 12.91
C ASP A 176 7.73 8.55 12.65
N ALA A 177 9.05 8.48 12.59
CA ALA A 177 9.78 7.23 12.34
C ALA A 177 9.61 6.18 13.45
N SER A 178 9.18 6.59 14.66
CA SER A 178 8.88 5.66 15.76
C SER A 178 7.54 4.94 15.60
N LYS A 179 6.70 5.38 14.64
CA LYS A 179 5.38 4.82 14.35
C LYS A 179 5.43 3.83 13.20
N ASN A 180 4.42 2.98 13.10
CA ASN A 180 4.31 1.94 12.06
C ASN A 180 3.02 2.03 11.23
N TRP A 181 2.10 2.93 11.60
CA TRP A 181 0.77 3.07 10.99
C TRP A 181 0.73 4.32 10.12
N PHE A 182 1.61 4.36 9.09
CA PHE A 182 1.70 5.52 8.21
C PHE A 182 0.43 5.70 7.38
N ASP A 183 -0.23 4.62 6.99
CA ASP A 183 -1.51 4.62 6.30
C ASP A 183 -2.61 5.30 7.15
N VAL A 184 -2.66 5.00 8.45
CA VAL A 184 -3.61 5.64 9.38
C VAL A 184 -3.30 7.12 9.53
N THR A 185 -2.03 7.47 9.76
CA THR A 185 -1.61 8.87 9.90
C THR A 185 -1.92 9.66 8.62
N ILE A 186 -1.53 9.16 7.45
CA ILE A 186 -1.77 9.83 6.16
C ILE A 186 -3.28 9.95 5.88
N SER A 187 -4.08 8.94 6.25
CA SER A 187 -5.55 9.02 6.12
C SER A 187 -6.14 10.15 6.96
N HIS A 188 -5.66 10.32 8.20
CA HIS A 188 -6.14 11.41 9.08
C HIS A 188 -5.66 12.77 8.59
N GLU A 189 -4.41 12.89 8.12
CA GLU A 189 -3.88 14.13 7.56
C GLU A 189 -4.61 14.53 6.27
N SER A 190 -5.03 13.56 5.45
CA SER A 190 -5.90 13.81 4.30
C SER A 190 -7.21 14.48 4.73
N LEU A 191 -7.89 13.93 5.74
CA LEU A 191 -9.13 14.49 6.28
C LEU A 191 -8.89 15.87 6.92
N ALA A 192 -7.79 16.05 7.65
CA ALA A 192 -7.41 17.32 8.27
C ALA A 192 -7.13 18.42 7.23
N ALA A 193 -6.63 18.03 6.05
CA ALA A 193 -6.45 18.93 4.91
C ALA A 193 -7.76 19.27 4.16
N GLY A 194 -8.91 18.78 4.63
CA GLY A 194 -10.22 19.00 3.99
C GLY A 194 -10.48 18.11 2.78
N LEU A 195 -9.65 17.06 2.57
CA LEU A 195 -9.87 16.07 1.54
C LEU A 195 -10.73 14.92 2.07
N HIS A 196 -11.26 14.11 1.15
CA HIS A 196 -12.00 12.90 1.47
C HIS A 196 -11.23 11.63 1.11
N ASN A 197 -11.42 10.58 1.89
CA ASN A 197 -10.87 9.26 1.59
C ASN A 197 -12.00 8.33 1.16
N TYR A 198 -11.87 7.68 0.02
CA TYR A 198 -12.91 6.82 -0.53
C TYR A 198 -12.47 5.36 -0.51
N LEU A 199 -13.34 4.50 0.06
CA LEU A 199 -13.15 3.04 0.03
C LEU A 199 -14.09 2.45 -1.01
N PHE A 200 -13.53 1.81 -2.03
CA PHE A 200 -14.23 1.18 -3.14
C PHE A 200 -14.54 -0.29 -2.79
N LEU A 201 -15.81 -0.55 -2.45
CA LEU A 201 -16.28 -1.91 -2.14
C LEU A 201 -16.52 -2.73 -3.41
N SER A 202 -16.78 -2.06 -4.54
CA SER A 202 -16.95 -2.68 -5.87
C SER A 202 -15.63 -3.10 -6.54
N LEU A 203 -14.48 -2.63 -6.03
CA LEU A 203 -13.15 -2.95 -6.53
C LEU A 203 -12.33 -3.78 -5.51
N PRO A 204 -12.80 -4.97 -5.10
CA PRO A 204 -12.09 -5.76 -4.11
C PRO A 204 -10.76 -6.29 -4.65
N VAL A 205 -9.76 -6.35 -3.78
CA VAL A 205 -8.47 -7.01 -4.05
C VAL A 205 -8.31 -8.22 -3.16
N LEU A 206 -7.74 -9.30 -3.70
CA LEU A 206 -7.40 -10.47 -2.91
C LEU A 206 -6.18 -10.15 -2.05
N HIS A 207 -6.32 -10.25 -0.74
CA HIS A 207 -5.24 -10.02 0.21
C HIS A 207 -4.97 -11.30 0.99
N ARG A 208 -3.75 -11.81 0.86
CA ARG A 208 -3.24 -12.97 1.60
C ARG A 208 -2.28 -12.50 2.69
N PRO A 209 -2.78 -12.07 3.85
CA PRO A 209 -1.93 -11.52 4.88
C PRO A 209 -0.83 -12.51 5.25
N HIS A 210 0.41 -12.20 4.92
CA HIS A 210 1.54 -12.95 5.41
C HIS A 210 2.14 -12.22 6.62
N ALA A 211 2.27 -12.94 7.70
CA ALA A 211 2.86 -12.37 8.90
C ALA A 211 4.38 -12.30 8.76
N SER A 212 4.89 -11.36 7.96
CA SER A 212 6.32 -11.09 7.84
C SER A 212 6.94 -10.57 9.15
N ARG A 213 6.11 -10.09 10.09
CA ARG A 213 6.56 -9.56 11.39
C ARG A 213 6.29 -10.57 12.49
N PRO A 214 7.35 -11.12 13.15
CA PRO A 214 7.20 -12.15 14.20
C PRO A 214 6.25 -11.77 15.32
N TRP A 215 6.17 -10.49 15.68
CA TRP A 215 5.27 -10.02 16.73
C TRP A 215 3.80 -10.03 16.31
N LYS A 216 3.46 -9.83 15.02
CA LYS A 216 2.08 -9.97 14.50
C LYS A 216 1.64 -11.43 14.46
N GLN A 217 2.55 -12.35 14.17
CA GLN A 217 2.27 -13.79 14.28
C GLN A 217 1.87 -14.20 15.70
N LEU A 218 2.38 -13.49 16.69
CA LEU A 218 2.02 -13.72 18.09
C LEU A 218 0.53 -13.56 18.36
N LYS A 219 -0.16 -12.68 17.61
CA LYS A 219 -1.62 -12.48 17.71
C LYS A 219 -2.39 -13.77 17.45
N TYR A 220 -1.89 -14.60 16.53
CA TYR A 220 -2.54 -15.86 16.16
C TYR A 220 -2.05 -17.04 17.02
N LYS A 221 -0.77 -17.01 17.44
CA LYS A 221 -0.16 -18.09 18.24
C LYS A 221 -0.44 -17.94 19.74
N ASN A 222 -0.44 -16.73 20.27
CA ASN A 222 -0.70 -16.42 21.68
C ASN A 222 -1.30 -15.02 21.82
N PRO A 223 -2.64 -14.88 21.67
CA PRO A 223 -3.32 -13.57 21.73
C PRO A 223 -3.07 -12.82 23.04
N LEU A 224 -3.04 -13.51 24.18
CA LEU A 224 -2.82 -12.87 25.49
C LEU A 224 -1.45 -12.19 25.56
N LEU A 225 -0.41 -12.88 25.11
CA LEU A 225 0.96 -12.34 25.08
C LEU A 225 1.08 -11.21 24.03
N TYR A 226 0.36 -11.31 22.91
CA TYR A 226 0.29 -10.24 21.91
C TYR A 226 -0.28 -8.96 22.51
N TYR A 227 -1.49 -9.02 23.12
CA TYR A 227 -2.13 -7.84 23.71
C TYR A 227 -1.35 -7.28 24.89
N TRP A 228 -0.75 -8.13 25.72
CA TRP A 228 0.13 -7.69 26.80
C TRP A 228 1.35 -6.93 26.27
N ARG A 229 2.04 -7.45 25.24
CA ARG A 229 3.17 -6.76 24.61
C ARG A 229 2.75 -5.51 23.87
N LYS A 230 1.59 -5.53 23.21
CA LYS A 230 1.01 -4.35 22.57
C LYS A 230 0.84 -3.21 23.56
N TRP A 231 0.31 -3.52 24.73
CA TRP A 231 0.07 -2.53 25.79
C TRP A 231 1.37 -2.05 26.47
N THR A 232 2.26 -2.97 26.86
CA THR A 232 3.48 -2.65 27.63
C THR A 232 4.59 -2.04 26.79
N LYS A 233 4.73 -2.45 25.50
CA LYS A 233 5.78 -1.97 24.59
C LYS A 233 5.29 -0.90 23.63
N GLY A 234 4.02 -0.52 23.70
CA GLY A 234 3.44 0.50 22.83
C GLY A 234 3.44 0.14 21.34
N PHE A 235 3.47 -1.16 21.01
CA PHE A 235 3.28 -1.59 19.63
C PHE A 235 1.90 -1.16 19.14
N ASP A 236 1.79 -0.71 17.90
CA ASP A 236 0.55 -0.21 17.30
C ASP A 236 -0.01 1.08 17.96
N LYS A 237 0.81 1.94 18.51
CA LYS A 237 0.38 3.30 18.86
C LYS A 237 0.31 4.14 17.58
N ILE A 238 -0.84 4.73 17.37
CA ILE A 238 -1.11 5.73 16.34
C ILE A 238 -0.54 7.07 16.80
#